data_b625ada8c57a1e710de241ed9e0f3538
#
_entry.id   b625ada8c57a1e710de241ed9e0f3538
#
_cell.length_a   1.000
_cell.length_b   1.000
_cell.length_c   1.000
_cell.angle_alpha   90.00
_cell.angle_beta   90.00
_cell.angle_gamma   90.00
#
_symmetry.space_group_name_H-M   'P 1'
#
loop_
_entity.id
_entity.type
_entity.pdbx_description
1 polymer ?
#
loop_
_entity_poly.entity_id
_entity_poly.type
_entity_poly.pdbx_seq_one_letter_code
_entity_poly.pdbx_strand_id
1 'polypeptide(L)'
;MKTRHKRLAIIVTGVVGLTVAGLFVLNAFRSNLVFFYSPTEVLEGKVATNKTIRIGGLVEKGSVQRSRDGLKVDFVVTDLNKKLPVHYEGILPDLFREGQGVVAQGRLQAGNIFTASEVLAKHDEKYMPPEAAQALKGGTYAPGSEVKKP
;
A
#
# COMPACT_ATOMS: atom_id res chain seq x y z
N MET A 1 -8.18 -34.01 -46.71
CA MET A 1 -7.61 -34.11 -45.34
C MET A 1 -8.36 -35.21 -44.59
N LYS A 2 -7.60 -36.18 -44.04
CA LYS A 2 -8.22 -37.28 -43.27
C LYS A 2 -8.88 -36.73 -41.99
N THR A 3 -10.05 -37.18 -41.64
CA THR A 3 -10.86 -36.74 -40.49
C THR A 3 -10.07 -36.69 -39.16
N ARG A 4 -9.07 -37.54 -39.04
CA ARG A 4 -8.14 -37.55 -37.87
C ARG A 4 -7.30 -36.25 -37.72
N HIS A 5 -6.84 -35.68 -38.82
CA HIS A 5 -6.04 -34.44 -38.78
C HIS A 5 -6.91 -33.22 -38.44
N LYS A 6 -8.17 -33.19 -38.89
CA LYS A 6 -9.10 -32.10 -38.48
C LYS A 6 -9.42 -32.14 -37.00
N ARG A 7 -9.62 -33.33 -36.41
CA ARG A 7 -9.86 -33.48 -34.97
C ARG A 7 -8.62 -33.08 -34.16
N LEU A 8 -7.45 -33.52 -34.60
CA LEU A 8 -6.19 -33.13 -33.95
C LEU A 8 -5.97 -31.60 -34.00
N ALA A 9 -6.20 -30.97 -35.15
CA ALA A 9 -6.10 -29.54 -35.31
C ALA A 9 -7.02 -28.75 -34.37
N ILE A 10 -8.28 -29.20 -34.23
CA ILE A 10 -9.25 -28.59 -33.30
C ILE A 10 -8.79 -28.72 -31.86
N ILE A 11 -8.29 -29.88 -31.45
CA ILE A 11 -7.82 -30.12 -30.10
C ILE A 11 -6.59 -29.23 -29.79
N VAL A 12 -5.61 -29.19 -30.72
CA VAL A 12 -4.42 -28.36 -30.57
C VAL A 12 -4.77 -26.87 -30.49
N THR A 13 -5.65 -26.41 -31.36
CA THR A 13 -6.12 -25.00 -31.32
C THR A 13 -6.84 -24.68 -30.01
N GLY A 14 -7.68 -25.61 -29.52
CA GLY A 14 -8.35 -25.46 -28.24
C GLY A 14 -7.39 -25.38 -27.07
N VAL A 15 -6.38 -26.25 -27.02
CA VAL A 15 -5.34 -26.25 -25.97
C VAL A 15 -4.51 -24.98 -26.01
N VAL A 16 -4.09 -24.54 -27.19
CA VAL A 16 -3.33 -23.29 -27.38
C VAL A 16 -4.19 -22.10 -26.93
N GLY A 17 -5.44 -22.01 -27.32
CA GLY A 17 -6.36 -20.94 -26.90
C GLY A 17 -6.54 -20.90 -25.39
N LEU A 18 -6.71 -22.06 -24.77
CA LEU A 18 -6.86 -22.16 -23.30
C LEU A 18 -5.59 -21.75 -22.55
N THR A 19 -4.42 -22.13 -23.08
CA THR A 19 -3.13 -21.74 -22.51
C THR A 19 -2.92 -20.23 -22.60
N VAL A 20 -3.19 -19.63 -23.75
CA VAL A 20 -3.08 -18.18 -23.95
C VAL A 20 -4.04 -17.44 -23.02
N ALA A 21 -5.30 -17.88 -22.92
CA ALA A 21 -6.27 -17.30 -22.00
C ALA A 21 -5.79 -17.40 -20.53
N GLY A 22 -5.28 -18.55 -20.12
CA GLY A 22 -4.69 -18.76 -18.78
C GLY A 22 -3.53 -17.81 -18.49
N LEU A 23 -2.63 -17.61 -19.45
CA LEU A 23 -1.52 -16.67 -19.31
C LEU A 23 -2.00 -15.22 -19.18
N PHE A 24 -3.04 -14.82 -19.93
CA PHE A 24 -3.62 -13.49 -19.79
C PHE A 24 -4.26 -13.29 -18.42
N VAL A 25 -4.99 -14.27 -17.93
CA VAL A 25 -5.59 -14.23 -16.58
C VAL A 25 -4.51 -14.12 -15.51
N LEU A 26 -3.47 -14.95 -15.56
CA LEU A 26 -2.35 -14.89 -14.60
C LEU A 26 -1.61 -13.55 -14.66
N ASN A 27 -1.43 -12.99 -15.86
CA ASN A 27 -0.79 -11.69 -16.00
C ASN A 27 -1.66 -10.56 -15.42
N ALA A 28 -2.97 -10.60 -15.64
CA ALA A 28 -3.93 -9.65 -15.07
C ALA A 28 -3.95 -9.72 -13.53
N PHE A 29 -3.88 -10.90 -12.95
CA PHE A 29 -3.79 -11.07 -11.50
C PHE A 29 -2.48 -10.53 -10.92
N ARG A 30 -1.35 -10.76 -11.60
CA ARG A 30 -0.03 -10.26 -11.15
C ARG A 30 0.05 -8.74 -11.12
N SER A 31 -0.61 -8.05 -12.04
CA SER A 31 -0.61 -6.58 -12.10
C SER A 31 -1.48 -5.92 -11.02
N ASN A 32 -2.42 -6.66 -10.42
CA ASN A 32 -3.35 -6.14 -9.41
C ASN A 32 -2.96 -6.46 -7.96
N LEU A 33 -1.88 -7.18 -7.72
CA LEU A 33 -1.37 -7.43 -6.37
C LEU A 33 -0.67 -6.19 -5.84
N VAL A 34 -1.36 -5.44 -5.01
CA VAL A 34 -0.76 -4.31 -4.27
C VAL A 34 -0.20 -4.85 -2.96
N PHE A 35 1.12 -4.89 -2.87
CA PHE A 35 1.82 -5.34 -1.67
C PHE A 35 1.81 -4.26 -0.60
N PHE A 36 1.72 -4.70 0.65
CA PHE A 36 1.77 -3.85 1.83
C PHE A 36 3.17 -3.82 2.42
N TYR A 37 3.66 -2.63 2.76
CA TYR A 37 4.98 -2.43 3.36
C TYR A 37 4.90 -1.44 4.53
N SER A 38 5.82 -1.59 5.48
CA SER A 38 6.06 -0.59 6.51
C SER A 38 7.03 0.50 6.01
N PRO A 39 7.04 1.68 6.62
CA PRO A 39 8.03 2.72 6.34
C PRO A 39 9.47 2.21 6.43
N THR A 40 9.77 1.36 7.40
CA THR A 40 11.10 0.74 7.55
C THR A 40 11.46 -0.12 6.34
N GLU A 41 10.57 -0.99 5.87
CA GLU A 41 10.83 -1.86 4.73
C GLU A 41 11.01 -1.09 3.42
N VAL A 42 10.26 0.01 3.26
CA VAL A 42 10.40 0.90 2.10
C VAL A 42 11.79 1.55 2.09
N LEU A 43 12.24 2.06 3.22
CA LEU A 43 13.54 2.73 3.34
C LEU A 43 14.73 1.77 3.33
N GLU A 44 14.53 0.50 3.64
CA GLU A 44 15.54 -0.57 3.50
C GLU A 44 15.71 -1.08 2.05
N GLY A 45 14.98 -0.50 1.12
CA GLY A 45 15.09 -0.84 -0.29
C GLY A 45 14.43 -2.16 -0.69
N LYS A 46 13.54 -2.70 0.14
CA LYS A 46 12.77 -3.92 -0.18
C LYS A 46 11.71 -3.69 -1.27
N VAL A 47 11.50 -2.44 -1.64
CA VAL A 47 10.50 -2.03 -2.62
C VAL A 47 11.18 -1.57 -3.90
N ALA A 48 10.75 -2.12 -5.03
CA ALA A 48 11.17 -1.62 -6.33
C ALA A 48 10.53 -0.25 -6.59
N THR A 49 11.35 0.72 -6.96
CA THR A 49 10.89 2.03 -7.44
C THR A 49 9.89 1.88 -8.58
N ASN A 50 8.88 2.72 -8.62
CA ASN A 50 7.85 2.77 -9.67
C ASN A 50 6.73 1.72 -9.59
N LYS A 51 6.72 0.83 -8.59
CA LYS A 51 5.57 -0.05 -8.35
C LYS A 51 4.56 0.62 -7.43
N THR A 52 3.28 0.39 -7.71
CA THR A 52 2.21 0.79 -6.79
C THR A 52 2.20 -0.15 -5.60
N ILE A 53 2.36 0.41 -4.42
CA ILE A 53 2.38 -0.30 -3.14
C ILE A 53 1.47 0.39 -2.13
N ARG A 54 1.15 -0.31 -1.06
CA ARG A 54 0.51 0.25 0.13
C ARG A 54 1.50 0.36 1.26
N ILE A 55 1.50 1.51 1.89
CA ILE A 55 2.26 1.73 3.13
C ILE A 55 1.29 1.96 4.27
N GLY A 56 1.60 1.42 5.43
CA GLY A 56 0.81 1.65 6.63
C GLY A 56 1.67 2.06 7.80
N GLY A 57 1.14 2.92 8.63
CA GLY A 57 1.82 3.40 9.82
C GLY A 57 0.98 4.45 10.54
N LEU A 58 1.61 5.22 11.39
CA LEU A 58 1.01 6.33 12.10
C LEU A 58 1.39 7.66 11.44
N VAL A 59 0.45 8.58 11.35
CA VAL A 59 0.77 9.96 10.95
C VAL A 59 1.51 10.64 12.09
N GLU A 60 2.74 11.10 11.81
CA GLU A 60 3.54 11.79 12.83
C GLU A 60 2.87 13.11 13.24
N LYS A 61 2.86 13.37 14.55
CA LYS A 61 2.28 14.62 15.09
C LYS A 61 3.11 15.82 14.66
N GLY A 62 2.44 16.89 14.21
CA GLY A 62 3.09 18.11 13.74
C GLY A 62 3.73 18.00 12.35
N SER A 63 3.52 16.90 11.63
CA SER A 63 4.10 16.69 10.29
C SER A 63 3.19 17.13 9.14
N VAL A 64 1.91 17.32 9.41
CA VAL A 64 0.92 17.62 8.36
C VAL A 64 1.05 19.08 7.91
N GLN A 65 1.44 19.26 6.66
CA GLN A 65 1.50 20.56 6.01
C GLN A 65 0.53 20.60 4.83
N ARG A 66 -0.34 21.59 4.81
CA ARG A 66 -1.29 21.78 3.72
C ARG A 66 -0.90 22.99 2.89
N SER A 67 -0.97 22.85 1.56
CA SER A 67 -0.80 23.98 0.67
C SER A 67 -1.94 24.98 0.82
N ARG A 68 -1.73 26.19 0.34
CA ARG A 68 -2.76 27.25 0.36
C ARG A 68 -4.04 26.85 -0.39
N ASP A 69 -3.92 26.01 -1.41
CA ASP A 69 -5.03 25.50 -2.22
C ASP A 69 -5.79 24.36 -1.51
N GLY A 70 -5.27 23.85 -0.38
CA GLY A 70 -5.88 22.78 0.39
C GLY A 70 -5.85 21.38 -0.24
N LEU A 71 -5.38 21.26 -1.48
CA LEU A 71 -5.37 20.00 -2.24
C LEU A 71 -4.06 19.22 -2.07
N LYS A 72 -2.94 19.92 -1.89
CA LYS A 72 -1.64 19.27 -1.67
C LYS A 72 -1.37 19.19 -0.18
N VAL A 73 -1.08 17.99 0.27
CA VAL A 73 -0.81 17.71 1.67
C VAL A 73 0.45 16.87 1.78
N ASP A 74 1.40 17.38 2.52
CA ASP A 74 2.61 16.67 2.90
C ASP A 74 2.49 16.22 4.35
N PHE A 75 2.83 14.98 4.62
CA PHE A 75 2.84 14.43 5.97
C PHE A 75 3.85 13.29 6.08
N VAL A 76 4.16 12.90 7.30
CA VAL A 76 5.12 11.83 7.56
C VAL A 76 4.38 10.62 8.14
N VAL A 77 4.62 9.46 7.55
CA VAL A 77 4.16 8.18 8.08
C VAL A 77 5.32 7.49 8.78
N THR A 78 5.09 7.05 9.98
CA THR A 78 6.10 6.36 10.81
C THR A 78 5.59 5.02 11.32
N ASP A 79 6.49 4.06 11.43
CA ASP A 79 6.28 2.79 12.14
C ASP A 79 7.00 2.78 13.50
N LEU A 80 7.31 3.96 14.05
CA LEU A 80 8.09 4.22 15.25
C LEU A 80 9.60 3.95 15.11
N ASN A 81 10.05 3.30 14.05
CA ASN A 81 11.46 3.07 13.76
C ASN A 81 12.01 4.06 12.73
N LYS A 82 11.29 4.19 11.62
CA LYS A 82 11.66 5.07 10.52
C LYS A 82 10.50 5.96 10.10
N LYS A 83 10.83 7.06 9.45
CA LYS A 83 9.92 8.09 9.00
C LYS A 83 9.96 8.18 7.49
N LEU A 84 8.81 8.10 6.85
CA LEU A 84 8.68 8.19 5.41
C LEU A 84 7.84 9.41 5.04
N PRO A 85 8.41 10.40 4.34
CA PRO A 85 7.65 11.54 3.85
C PRO A 85 6.67 11.09 2.76
N VAL A 86 5.43 11.55 2.88
CA VAL A 86 4.34 11.25 1.96
C VAL A 86 3.81 12.54 1.37
N HIS A 87 3.75 12.59 0.06
CA HIS A 87 3.10 13.65 -0.70
C HIS A 87 1.78 13.14 -1.25
N TYR A 88 0.70 13.86 -0.97
CA TYR A 88 -0.64 13.53 -1.43
C TYR A 88 -1.31 14.74 -2.08
N GLU A 89 -1.94 14.53 -3.22
CA GLU A 89 -2.75 15.55 -3.89
C GLU A 89 -4.17 15.03 -4.03
N GLY A 90 -5.09 15.66 -3.30
CA GLY A 90 -6.49 15.27 -3.30
C GLY A 90 -7.19 15.64 -1.99
N ILE A 91 -8.42 15.16 -1.87
CA ILE A 91 -9.24 15.37 -0.68
C ILE A 91 -8.90 14.28 0.34
N LEU A 92 -8.40 14.70 1.51
CA LEU A 92 -8.17 13.79 2.61
C LEU A 92 -9.49 13.31 3.21
N PRO A 93 -9.56 12.05 3.69
CA PRO A 93 -10.71 11.57 4.44
C PRO A 93 -10.96 12.44 5.68
N ASP A 94 -12.21 12.61 6.08
CA ASP A 94 -12.59 13.38 7.27
C ASP A 94 -11.97 12.84 8.56
N LEU A 95 -11.59 11.56 8.55
CA LEU A 95 -10.99 10.84 9.67
C LEU A 95 -9.46 10.95 9.71
N PHE A 96 -8.84 11.58 8.72
CA PHE A 96 -7.40 11.76 8.69
C PHE A 96 -6.97 12.75 9.78
N ARG A 97 -6.20 12.27 10.73
CA ARG A 97 -5.65 13.08 11.82
C ARG A 97 -4.23 12.64 12.16
N GLU A 98 -3.47 13.57 12.72
CA GLU A 98 -2.14 13.29 13.27
C GLU A 98 -2.24 12.30 14.44
N GLY A 99 -1.27 11.40 14.53
CA GLY A 99 -1.22 10.37 15.56
C GLY A 99 -2.14 9.17 15.32
N GLN A 100 -2.88 9.13 14.22
CA GLN A 100 -3.75 8.00 13.88
C GLN A 100 -3.12 7.09 12.82
N GLY A 101 -3.61 5.84 12.78
CA GLY A 101 -3.24 4.86 11.77
C GLY A 101 -3.75 5.27 10.39
N VAL A 102 -2.88 5.19 9.41
CA VAL A 102 -3.17 5.50 8.03
C VAL A 102 -2.61 4.43 7.11
N VAL A 103 -3.32 4.16 6.04
CA VAL A 103 -2.83 3.37 4.90
C VAL A 103 -2.83 4.25 3.67
N ALA A 104 -1.68 4.44 3.07
CA ALA A 104 -1.53 5.21 1.84
C ALA A 104 -1.14 4.27 0.70
N GLN A 105 -1.81 4.39 -0.44
CA GLN A 105 -1.48 3.68 -1.66
C GLN A 105 -0.82 4.64 -2.64
N GLY A 106 0.28 4.23 -3.23
CA GLY A 106 1.01 5.10 -4.14
C GLY A 106 2.31 4.48 -4.65
N ARG A 107 3.26 5.31 -4.99
CA ARG A 107 4.56 4.92 -5.54
C ARG A 107 5.70 5.61 -4.81
N LEU A 108 6.77 4.87 -4.60
CA LEU A 108 8.02 5.44 -4.11
C LEU A 108 8.75 6.14 -5.26
N GLN A 109 9.07 7.41 -5.07
CA GLN A 109 9.89 8.20 -6.00
C GLN A 109 11.35 8.22 -5.59
N ALA A 110 12.20 8.69 -6.50
CA ALA A 110 13.61 8.94 -6.19
C ALA A 110 13.72 9.94 -5.02
N GLY A 111 14.65 9.67 -4.10
CA GLY A 111 14.81 10.50 -2.90
C GLY A 111 13.97 10.09 -1.70
N ASN A 112 13.40 8.86 -1.71
CA ASN A 112 12.61 8.30 -0.62
C ASN A 112 11.35 9.11 -0.27
N ILE A 113 10.75 9.76 -1.25
CA ILE A 113 9.46 10.44 -1.12
C ILE A 113 8.38 9.51 -1.66
N PHE A 114 7.35 9.28 -0.86
CA PHE A 114 6.21 8.46 -1.28
C PHE A 114 5.10 9.34 -1.82
N THR A 115 4.76 9.19 -3.10
CA THR A 115 3.62 9.90 -3.70
C THR A 115 2.39 9.03 -3.60
N ALA A 116 1.47 9.41 -2.73
CA ALA A 116 0.21 8.73 -2.53
C ALA A 116 -0.81 9.14 -3.59
N SER A 117 -1.49 8.15 -4.15
CA SER A 117 -2.67 8.32 -5.01
C SER A 117 -3.97 8.19 -4.23
N GLU A 118 -3.93 7.50 -3.09
CA GLU A 118 -5.07 7.28 -2.21
C GLU A 118 -4.61 7.22 -0.75
N VAL A 119 -5.38 7.81 0.14
CA VAL A 119 -5.14 7.78 1.58
C VAL A 119 -6.40 7.30 2.28
N LEU A 120 -6.27 6.27 3.10
CA LEU A 120 -7.33 5.67 3.89
C LEU A 120 -7.02 5.86 5.37
N ALA A 121 -7.93 6.47 6.10
CA ALA A 121 -7.87 6.59 7.55
C ALA A 121 -9.12 5.94 8.16
N LYS A 122 -8.96 5.19 9.24
CA LYS A 122 -10.09 4.60 9.97
C LYS A 122 -10.21 5.21 11.34
N HIS A 123 -11.45 5.51 11.71
CA HIS A 123 -11.77 6.07 13.03
C HIS A 123 -12.11 4.94 13.99
N ASP A 124 -11.09 4.50 14.72
CA ASP A 124 -11.30 3.74 15.96
C ASP A 124 -10.09 3.93 16.86
N GLU A 125 -10.27 4.58 17.97
CA GLU A 125 -9.20 4.77 18.97
C GLU A 125 -8.66 3.44 19.51
N LYS A 126 -9.37 2.33 19.27
CA LYS A 126 -9.00 0.97 19.66
C LYS A 126 -8.73 0.02 18.48
N TYR A 127 -9.09 0.41 17.25
CA TYR A 127 -8.91 -0.43 16.09
C TYR A 127 -7.74 0.05 15.23
N MET A 128 -6.61 -0.55 15.43
CA MET A 128 -5.50 -0.44 14.49
C MET A 128 -5.78 -1.39 13.31
N PRO A 129 -5.82 -0.91 12.07
CA PRO A 129 -5.95 -1.80 10.91
C PRO A 129 -4.90 -2.91 10.99
N PRO A 130 -5.22 -4.16 10.61
CA PRO A 130 -4.27 -5.27 10.67
C PRO A 130 -2.94 -4.94 9.98
N GLU A 131 -3.01 -4.16 8.91
CA GLU A 131 -1.86 -3.71 8.12
C GLU A 131 -0.99 -2.72 8.90
N ALA A 132 -1.59 -1.75 9.59
CA ALA A 132 -0.86 -0.82 10.45
C ALA A 132 -0.30 -1.52 11.69
N ALA A 133 -1.04 -2.51 12.23
CA ALA A 133 -0.56 -3.34 13.33
C ALA A 133 0.64 -4.21 12.94
N GLN A 134 0.68 -4.71 11.70
CA GLN A 134 1.83 -5.46 11.18
C GLN A 134 3.05 -4.56 11.00
N ALA A 135 2.86 -3.33 10.55
CA ALA A 135 3.95 -2.35 10.43
C ALA A 135 4.59 -2.02 11.79
N LEU A 136 3.78 -2.00 12.85
CA LEU A 136 4.25 -1.71 14.21
C LEU A 136 4.87 -2.91 14.93
N LYS A 137 4.62 -4.15 14.49
CA LYS A 137 5.23 -5.36 15.07
C LYS A 137 6.74 -5.46 14.85
N GLY A 138 7.29 -4.71 13.90
CA GLY A 138 8.73 -4.59 13.71
C GLY A 138 9.42 -3.63 14.70
N GLY A 139 8.65 -2.82 15.41
CA GLY A 139 9.13 -1.94 16.48
C GLY A 139 8.58 -2.42 17.82
N THR A 140 9.40 -2.43 18.84
CA THR A 140 9.03 -2.83 20.20
C THR A 140 8.06 -1.80 20.80
N TYR A 141 6.76 -1.91 20.45
CA TYR A 141 5.71 -1.21 21.18
C TYR A 141 5.14 -2.17 22.22
N ALA A 142 5.45 -1.92 23.49
CA ALA A 142 4.77 -2.55 24.61
C ALA A 142 3.43 -1.82 24.82
N PRO A 143 2.26 -2.44 24.63
CA PRO A 143 0.99 -1.89 25.05
C PRO A 143 0.90 -2.05 26.57
N GLY A 144 1.04 -0.99 27.31
CA GLY A 144 0.83 -1.05 28.77
C GLY A 144 1.64 -0.04 29.57
N SER A 145 1.44 1.24 29.34
CA SER A 145 1.53 2.20 30.42
C SER A 145 0.14 2.81 30.58
N GLU A 146 -0.67 2.18 31.45
CA GLU A 146 -1.82 2.85 32.04
C GLU A 146 -1.35 4.18 32.61
N VAL A 147 -1.78 5.27 31.99
CA VAL A 147 -1.75 6.58 32.63
C VAL A 147 -2.81 6.52 33.71
N LYS A 148 -2.36 6.23 34.93
CA LYS A 148 -3.14 6.39 36.14
C LYS A 148 -3.55 7.86 36.21
N LYS A 149 -4.85 8.11 36.03
CA LYS A 149 -5.45 9.42 36.24
C LYS A 149 -5.39 9.78 37.72
N PRO A 150 -5.06 11.03 38.10
CA PRO A 150 -5.10 11.50 39.46
C PRO A 150 -6.54 11.54 40.02
#